data_2965bf0506481febc9f79a6b84c3a34e
#
_entry.id   2965bf0506481febc9f79a6b84c3a34e
#
_cell.length_a   1.000
_cell.length_b   1.000
_cell.length_c   1.000
_cell.angle_alpha   90.00
_cell.angle_beta   90.00
_cell.angle_gamma   90.00
#
_symmetry.space_group_name_H-M   'P 1'
#
loop_
_entity.id
_entity.type
_entity.pdbx_description
1 polymer ?
#
loop_
_entity_poly.entity_id
_entity_poly.type
_entity_poly.pdbx_seq_one_letter_code
_entity_poly.pdbx_strand_id
1 'polypeptide(L)'
;MKNLKKFCTILLFALINFSCAAKENQNPQKKEGVMNSYISVSMENGLKLLSESKNAVLLDVRRIDEYKAGHIPESILFTNETMTQEKAEKLIPSKNTKIFVYCRSGRRSKEASKKLIEYGYKNVVEIGGILDYSGKLEN
;
A
#
# COMPACT_ATOMS: atom_id res chain seq x y z
N MET A 1 79.86 -14.95 22.78
CA MET A 1 80.81 -14.13 21.99
C MET A 1 80.01 -13.10 21.20
N LYS A 2 80.27 -11.87 21.55
CA LYS A 2 80.40 -10.69 20.71
C LYS A 2 79.09 -10.21 20.02
N ASN A 3 78.51 -9.16 20.58
CA ASN A 3 78.73 -7.73 20.25
C ASN A 3 77.89 -7.34 19.02
N LEU A 4 77.31 -6.25 18.90
CA LEU A 4 77.45 -4.91 19.48
C LEU A 4 76.59 -3.93 18.70
N LYS A 5 75.89 -3.08 19.37
CA LYS A 5 75.75 -1.64 19.06
C LYS A 5 74.89 -1.16 17.89
N LYS A 6 73.88 -0.39 18.30
CA LYS A 6 73.82 1.07 18.03
C LYS A 6 73.26 1.40 16.64
N PHE A 7 72.36 2.31 16.47
CA PHE A 7 72.09 3.70 16.82
C PHE A 7 70.64 3.99 16.43
N CYS A 8 69.82 4.44 17.27
CA CYS A 8 69.40 5.83 17.47
C CYS A 8 69.42 6.71 16.24
N THR A 9 68.27 6.98 15.71
CA THR A 9 68.01 8.32 15.13
C THR A 9 66.54 8.62 15.28
N ILE A 10 66.32 9.59 16.15
CA ILE A 10 65.08 10.33 16.34
C ILE A 10 64.90 11.16 15.09
N LEU A 11 63.75 11.07 14.44
CA LEU A 11 63.27 12.18 13.64
C LEU A 11 61.81 12.41 13.95
N LEU A 12 61.62 13.44 14.72
CA LEU A 12 60.43 14.13 15.05
C LEU A 12 59.91 14.84 13.80
N PHE A 13 58.75 14.50 13.31
CA PHE A 13 57.96 15.39 12.47
C PHE A 13 56.50 15.33 12.83
N ALA A 14 56.16 16.30 13.60
CA ALA A 14 55.13 17.33 13.48
C ALA A 14 53.76 16.79 13.03
N LEU A 15 52.88 16.73 13.98
CA LEU A 15 51.51 17.19 14.07
C LEU A 15 51.00 17.92 12.82
N ILE A 16 50.09 17.28 12.08
CA ILE A 16 49.03 18.00 11.46
C ILE A 16 47.72 17.32 11.89
N ASN A 17 47.14 17.89 12.94
CA ASN A 17 45.74 17.70 13.26
C ASN A 17 44.91 18.33 12.16
N PHE A 18 44.42 17.55 11.23
CA PHE A 18 43.31 17.97 10.41
C PHE A 18 42.06 17.30 10.96
N SER A 19 41.54 17.95 11.97
CA SER A 19 40.19 17.66 12.50
C SER A 19 39.19 18.10 11.45
N CYS A 20 38.89 17.24 10.51
CA CYS A 20 37.70 17.37 9.71
C CYS A 20 36.59 16.58 10.41
N ALA A 21 35.85 17.26 11.27
CA ALA A 21 34.62 16.76 11.83
C ALA A 21 33.59 16.62 10.70
N ALA A 22 33.63 15.50 9.98
CA ALA A 22 32.50 15.04 9.21
C ALA A 22 31.39 14.74 10.21
N LYS A 23 30.41 15.63 10.28
CA LYS A 23 29.14 15.35 10.90
C LYS A 23 28.54 14.16 10.13
N GLU A 24 28.71 12.99 10.69
CA GLU A 24 27.97 11.80 10.31
C GLU A 24 26.52 12.08 10.63
N ASN A 25 25.81 12.49 9.59
CA ASN A 25 24.37 12.66 9.60
C ASN A 25 23.77 11.26 9.72
N GLN A 26 23.63 10.77 10.94
CA GLN A 26 22.87 9.57 11.25
C GLN A 26 21.41 9.90 10.96
N ASN A 27 21.05 9.77 9.68
CA ASN A 27 19.68 9.62 9.26
C ASN A 27 19.19 8.31 9.88
N PRO A 28 18.27 8.32 10.85
CA PRO A 28 17.70 7.09 11.34
C PRO A 28 17.02 6.42 10.14
N GLN A 29 17.58 5.31 9.69
CA GLN A 29 16.96 4.44 8.70
C GLN A 29 15.59 4.08 9.25
N LYS A 30 14.60 4.83 8.78
CA LYS A 30 13.20 4.47 8.85
C LYS A 30 13.14 3.07 8.26
N LYS A 31 12.92 2.07 9.10
CA LYS A 31 12.57 0.73 8.63
C LYS A 31 11.42 0.93 7.67
N GLU A 32 11.68 0.77 6.38
CA GLU A 32 10.66 0.61 5.38
C GLU A 32 9.94 -0.69 5.70
N GLY A 33 8.97 -0.59 6.61
CA GLY A 33 7.90 -1.55 6.63
C GLY A 33 7.29 -1.49 5.24
N VAL A 34 7.17 -2.63 4.57
CA VAL A 34 6.40 -2.77 3.34
C VAL A 34 5.04 -2.17 3.63
N MET A 35 4.84 -0.91 3.27
CA MET A 35 3.54 -0.28 3.34
C MET A 35 2.73 -0.94 2.23
N ASN A 36 1.96 -1.96 2.60
CA ASN A 36 0.91 -2.48 1.74
C ASN A 36 0.03 -1.28 1.41
N SER A 37 0.10 -0.80 0.19
CA SER A 37 -0.78 0.24 -0.32
C SER A 37 -1.70 -0.37 -1.37
N TYR A 38 -2.90 0.18 -1.50
CA TYR A 38 -3.76 -0.19 -2.60
C TYR A 38 -3.25 0.42 -3.91
N ILE A 39 -3.66 -0.18 -5.03
CA ILE A 39 -3.40 0.31 -6.39
C ILE A 39 -4.66 1.04 -6.87
N SER A 40 -4.52 2.22 -7.48
CA SER A 40 -5.62 2.90 -8.18
C SER A 40 -5.47 2.76 -9.69
N VAL A 41 -6.55 2.36 -10.36
CA VAL A 41 -6.62 2.28 -11.81
C VAL A 41 -7.96 2.86 -12.30
N SER A 42 -8.10 3.10 -13.61
CA SER A 42 -9.39 3.49 -14.19
C SER A 42 -10.43 2.37 -14.06
N MET A 43 -11.72 2.72 -14.10
CA MET A 43 -12.83 1.75 -14.11
C MET A 43 -12.64 0.68 -15.17
N GLU A 44 -12.35 1.07 -16.41
CA GLU A 44 -12.14 0.16 -17.53
C GLU A 44 -11.01 -0.84 -17.26
N ASN A 45 -9.83 -0.35 -16.86
CA ASN A 45 -8.68 -1.20 -16.56
C ASN A 45 -8.96 -2.10 -15.34
N GLY A 46 -9.66 -1.58 -14.34
CA GLY A 46 -10.05 -2.35 -13.17
C GLY A 46 -10.99 -3.50 -13.50
N LEU A 47 -12.00 -3.28 -14.31
CA LEU A 47 -12.93 -4.33 -14.75
C LEU A 47 -12.25 -5.36 -15.65
N LYS A 48 -11.32 -4.94 -16.51
CA LYS A 48 -10.48 -5.87 -17.27
C LYS A 48 -9.66 -6.77 -16.34
N LEU A 49 -8.96 -6.19 -15.37
CA LEU A 49 -8.19 -6.95 -14.38
C LEU A 49 -9.08 -7.87 -13.53
N LEU A 50 -10.31 -7.44 -13.21
CA LEU A 50 -11.29 -8.27 -12.50
C LEU A 50 -11.67 -9.51 -13.33
N SER A 51 -12.00 -9.33 -14.60
CA SER A 51 -12.37 -10.43 -15.50
C SER A 51 -11.25 -11.47 -15.71
N GLU A 52 -10.00 -11.05 -15.60
CA GLU A 52 -8.82 -11.91 -15.70
C GLU A 52 -8.43 -12.55 -14.35
N SER A 53 -9.08 -12.15 -13.25
CA SER A 53 -8.73 -12.58 -11.90
C SER A 53 -9.62 -13.72 -11.42
N LYS A 54 -9.01 -14.83 -10.95
CA LYS A 54 -9.75 -15.92 -10.32
C LYS A 54 -10.04 -15.58 -8.86
N ASN A 55 -11.28 -15.89 -8.41
CA ASN A 55 -11.70 -15.70 -7.01
C ASN A 55 -11.52 -14.25 -6.48
N ALA A 56 -11.67 -13.28 -7.36
CA ALA A 56 -11.67 -11.87 -6.98
C ALA A 56 -13.06 -11.43 -6.50
N VAL A 57 -13.08 -10.35 -5.71
CA VAL A 57 -14.32 -9.75 -5.18
C VAL A 57 -14.41 -8.31 -5.67
N LEU A 58 -15.58 -7.92 -6.15
CA LEU A 58 -15.91 -6.54 -6.51
C LEU A 58 -16.80 -5.94 -5.40
N LEU A 59 -16.32 -4.89 -4.75
CA LEU A 59 -17.04 -4.20 -3.69
C LEU A 59 -17.61 -2.86 -4.16
N ASP A 60 -18.92 -2.71 -3.99
CA ASP A 60 -19.59 -1.41 -4.03
C ASP A 60 -19.62 -0.81 -2.62
N VAL A 61 -18.88 0.27 -2.41
CA VAL A 61 -18.80 0.90 -1.09
C VAL A 61 -19.71 2.10 -0.93
N ARG A 62 -20.72 2.22 -1.81
CA ARG A 62 -21.76 3.22 -1.73
C ARG A 62 -22.79 2.87 -0.65
N ARG A 63 -23.78 3.73 -0.48
CA ARG A 63 -24.90 3.45 0.41
C ARG A 63 -25.88 2.47 -0.25
N ILE A 64 -26.72 1.86 0.59
CA ILE A 64 -27.69 0.86 0.13
C ILE A 64 -28.73 1.41 -0.85
N ASP A 65 -29.14 2.68 -0.69
CA ASP A 65 -30.07 3.36 -1.61
C ASP A 65 -29.44 3.53 -3.01
N GLU A 66 -28.15 3.90 -3.07
CA GLU A 66 -27.41 4.03 -4.33
C GLU A 66 -27.23 2.65 -5.01
N TYR A 67 -26.92 1.62 -4.22
CA TYR A 67 -26.74 0.25 -4.73
C TYR A 67 -28.05 -0.30 -5.33
N LYS A 68 -29.18 -0.13 -4.63
CA LYS A 68 -30.49 -0.57 -5.09
C LYS A 68 -30.98 0.19 -6.33
N ALA A 69 -30.56 1.42 -6.52
CA ALA A 69 -30.90 2.20 -7.72
C ALA A 69 -30.13 1.74 -8.98
N GLY A 70 -29.10 0.92 -8.79
CA GLY A 70 -28.32 0.33 -9.86
C GLY A 70 -26.85 0.16 -9.45
N HIS A 71 -26.30 -1.03 -9.70
CA HIS A 71 -24.91 -1.39 -9.35
C HIS A 71 -24.25 -2.16 -10.49
N ILE A 72 -22.93 -2.27 -10.44
CA ILE A 72 -22.15 -3.07 -11.39
C ILE A 72 -22.46 -4.55 -11.11
N PRO A 73 -22.78 -5.36 -12.16
CA PRO A 73 -23.08 -6.79 -11.99
C PRO A 73 -22.05 -7.52 -11.13
N GLU A 74 -22.52 -8.47 -10.32
CA GLU A 74 -21.71 -9.29 -9.40
C GLU A 74 -21.01 -8.51 -8.29
N SER A 75 -21.25 -7.20 -8.17
CA SER A 75 -20.69 -6.44 -7.04
C SER A 75 -21.41 -6.73 -5.73
N ILE A 76 -20.67 -6.75 -4.64
CA ILE A 76 -21.16 -6.94 -3.28
C ILE A 76 -21.21 -5.59 -2.58
N LEU A 77 -22.36 -5.23 -2.03
CA LEU A 77 -22.48 -4.01 -1.22
C LEU A 77 -21.71 -4.14 0.08
N PHE A 78 -20.76 -3.25 0.29
CA PHE A 78 -20.04 -3.12 1.56
C PHE A 78 -19.81 -1.64 1.91
N THR A 79 -20.84 -1.00 2.41
CA THR A 79 -20.91 0.43 2.64
C THR A 79 -19.72 0.97 3.45
N ASN A 80 -19.02 1.99 2.90
CA ASN A 80 -17.81 2.57 3.51
C ASN A 80 -18.05 3.11 4.92
N GLU A 81 -19.22 3.71 5.16
CA GLU A 81 -19.58 4.35 6.44
C GLU A 81 -19.72 3.34 7.59
N THR A 82 -20.10 2.09 7.28
CA THR A 82 -20.32 1.02 8.26
C THR A 82 -19.27 -0.10 8.18
N MET A 83 -18.23 0.10 7.38
CA MET A 83 -17.14 -0.86 7.21
C MET A 83 -16.31 -0.98 8.49
N THR A 84 -16.20 -2.21 9.00
CA THR A 84 -15.33 -2.57 10.12
C THR A 84 -14.48 -3.77 9.76
N GLN A 85 -13.36 -3.96 10.47
CA GLN A 85 -12.47 -5.10 10.23
C GLN A 85 -13.22 -6.44 10.41
N GLU A 86 -14.00 -6.58 11.46
CA GLU A 86 -14.79 -7.80 11.72
C GLU A 86 -15.75 -8.14 10.57
N LYS A 87 -16.48 -7.13 10.07
CA LYS A 87 -17.38 -7.32 8.92
C LYS A 87 -16.62 -7.67 7.65
N ALA A 88 -15.45 -7.06 7.44
CA ALA A 88 -14.60 -7.35 6.29
C ALA A 88 -14.10 -8.79 6.34
N GLU A 89 -13.63 -9.27 7.50
CA GLU A 89 -13.15 -10.64 7.70
C GLU A 89 -14.26 -11.69 7.55
N LYS A 90 -15.47 -11.35 7.98
CA LYS A 90 -16.63 -12.21 7.77
C LYS A 90 -17.03 -12.31 6.29
N LEU A 91 -16.95 -11.20 5.55
CA LEU A 91 -17.31 -11.16 4.13
C LEU A 91 -16.20 -11.76 3.25
N ILE A 92 -14.95 -11.47 3.57
CA ILE A 92 -13.75 -11.86 2.80
C ILE A 92 -12.74 -12.48 3.79
N PRO A 93 -12.84 -13.76 4.10
CA PRO A 93 -11.99 -14.40 5.13
C PRO A 93 -10.50 -14.41 4.80
N SER A 94 -10.15 -14.52 3.51
CA SER A 94 -8.74 -14.57 3.09
C SER A 94 -8.15 -13.19 2.84
N LYS A 95 -7.09 -12.86 3.56
CA LYS A 95 -6.33 -11.60 3.38
C LYS A 95 -5.58 -11.52 2.04
N ASN A 96 -5.47 -12.64 1.33
CA ASN A 96 -4.84 -12.71 0.01
C ASN A 96 -5.85 -12.57 -1.15
N THR A 97 -7.14 -12.51 -0.87
CA THR A 97 -8.18 -12.29 -1.89
C THR A 97 -7.91 -10.98 -2.60
N LYS A 98 -8.02 -10.98 -3.93
CA LYS A 98 -7.94 -9.77 -4.74
C LYS A 98 -9.28 -9.04 -4.68
N ILE A 99 -9.25 -7.81 -4.20
CA ILE A 99 -10.45 -7.02 -3.93
C ILE A 99 -10.43 -5.79 -4.82
N PHE A 100 -11.46 -5.64 -5.62
CA PHE A 100 -11.71 -4.44 -6.42
C PHE A 100 -12.75 -3.58 -5.70
N VAL A 101 -12.52 -2.27 -5.63
CA VAL A 101 -13.36 -1.35 -4.86
C VAL A 101 -13.78 -0.18 -5.71
N TYR A 102 -15.08 0.09 -5.78
CA TYR A 102 -15.59 1.29 -6.42
C TYR A 102 -16.63 2.00 -5.56
N CYS A 103 -16.86 3.26 -5.85
CA CYS A 103 -17.97 4.02 -5.27
C CYS A 103 -18.71 4.84 -6.37
N ARG A 104 -19.22 6.03 -6.02
CA ARG A 104 -19.84 6.89 -7.02
C ARG A 104 -18.81 7.61 -7.91
N SER A 105 -17.79 8.24 -7.30
CA SER A 105 -16.82 9.12 -7.97
C SER A 105 -15.37 8.93 -7.54
N GLY A 106 -15.04 7.83 -6.82
CA GLY A 106 -13.67 7.52 -6.40
C GLY A 106 -13.29 7.97 -4.97
N ARG A 107 -13.99 8.90 -4.31
CA ARG A 107 -13.61 9.36 -2.96
C ARG A 107 -13.78 8.28 -1.89
N ARG A 108 -14.99 7.71 -1.75
CA ARG A 108 -15.28 6.66 -0.77
C ARG A 108 -14.51 5.36 -1.05
N SER A 109 -14.27 5.02 -2.33
CA SER A 109 -13.48 3.84 -2.70
C SER A 109 -12.03 3.95 -2.25
N LYS A 110 -11.42 5.12 -2.33
CA LYS A 110 -10.07 5.38 -1.78
C LYS A 110 -10.04 5.26 -0.26
N GLU A 111 -11.04 5.79 0.44
CA GLU A 111 -11.17 5.66 1.89
C GLU A 111 -11.34 4.19 2.31
N ALA A 112 -12.23 3.46 1.65
CA ALA A 112 -12.48 2.05 1.90
C ALA A 112 -11.24 1.19 1.59
N SER A 113 -10.52 1.49 0.51
CA SER A 113 -9.28 0.79 0.17
C SER A 113 -8.20 0.95 1.24
N LYS A 114 -8.05 2.15 1.81
CA LYS A 114 -7.14 2.38 2.95
C LYS A 114 -7.53 1.53 4.16
N LYS A 115 -8.81 1.52 4.53
CA LYS A 115 -9.31 0.67 5.62
C LYS A 115 -9.01 -0.81 5.38
N LEU A 116 -9.24 -1.31 4.17
CA LEU A 116 -8.96 -2.70 3.84
C LEU A 116 -7.45 -3.04 3.97
N ILE A 117 -6.57 -2.15 3.56
CA ILE A 117 -5.12 -2.30 3.78
C ILE A 117 -4.79 -2.32 5.28
N GLU A 118 -5.37 -1.41 6.07
CA GLU A 118 -5.21 -1.37 7.53
C GLU A 118 -5.74 -2.64 8.20
N TYR A 119 -6.79 -3.27 7.66
CA TYR A 119 -7.31 -4.56 8.09
C TYR A 119 -6.46 -5.76 7.64
N GLY A 120 -5.36 -5.52 6.92
CA GLY A 120 -4.37 -6.53 6.53
C GLY A 120 -4.63 -7.20 5.19
N TYR A 121 -5.56 -6.72 4.36
CA TYR A 121 -5.72 -7.22 2.98
C TYR A 121 -4.56 -6.75 2.11
N LYS A 122 -4.00 -7.67 1.29
CA LYS A 122 -2.76 -7.43 0.56
C LYS A 122 -2.97 -7.00 -0.89
N ASN A 123 -4.12 -7.33 -1.47
CA ASN A 123 -4.38 -7.18 -2.90
C ASN A 123 -5.63 -6.33 -3.12
N VAL A 124 -5.54 -5.03 -2.85
CA VAL A 124 -6.66 -4.09 -3.00
C VAL A 124 -6.43 -3.20 -4.22
N VAL A 125 -7.41 -3.16 -5.11
CA VAL A 125 -7.42 -2.36 -6.34
C VAL A 125 -8.62 -1.40 -6.30
N GLU A 126 -8.35 -0.13 -6.20
CA GLU A 126 -9.35 0.94 -6.29
C GLU A 126 -9.60 1.26 -7.77
N ILE A 127 -10.86 1.23 -8.21
CA ILE A 127 -11.22 1.35 -9.63
C ILE A 127 -12.10 2.57 -9.94
N GLY A 128 -12.12 3.56 -9.06
CA GLY A 128 -12.81 4.82 -9.30
C GLY A 128 -14.29 4.81 -8.97
N GLY A 129 -15.10 5.35 -9.85
CA GLY A 129 -16.51 5.57 -9.63
C GLY A 129 -17.41 4.98 -10.70
N ILE A 130 -18.63 4.60 -10.31
CA ILE A 130 -19.65 4.05 -11.21
C ILE A 130 -20.06 5.06 -12.32
N LEU A 131 -19.77 6.37 -12.12
CA LEU A 131 -19.99 7.39 -13.15
C LEU A 131 -19.16 7.16 -14.41
N ASP A 132 -18.05 6.43 -14.30
CA ASP A 132 -17.17 6.08 -15.42
C ASP A 132 -17.49 4.69 -15.99
N TYR A 133 -18.52 4.01 -15.46
CA TYR A 133 -18.94 2.70 -15.94
C TYR A 133 -19.89 2.84 -17.13
N SER A 134 -19.54 2.21 -18.24
CA SER A 134 -20.31 2.24 -19.49
C SER A 134 -21.20 1.02 -19.73
N GLY A 135 -21.14 0.02 -18.84
CA GLY A 135 -21.92 -1.20 -18.96
C GLY A 135 -23.35 -1.08 -18.44
N LYS A 136 -24.10 -2.15 -18.53
CA LYS A 136 -25.47 -2.24 -18.00
C LYS A 136 -25.42 -2.45 -16.48
N LEU A 137 -26.18 -1.68 -15.73
CA LEU A 137 -26.36 -1.85 -14.29
C LEU A 137 -27.43 -2.90 -13.99
N GLU A 138 -27.28 -3.56 -12.82
CA GLU A 138 -28.30 -4.42 -12.19
C GLU A 138 -28.97 -3.67 -11.03
N ASN A 139 -30.23 -4.04 -10.74
CA ASN A 139 -31.04 -3.48 -9.65
C ASN A 139 -31.40 -4.58 -8.64
#